data_cad5ea347a0222891eb944eb0005c938
#
_entry.id   cad5ea347a0222891eb944eb0005c938
#
_cell.length_a   1.000
_cell.length_b   1.000
_cell.length_c   1.000
_cell.angle_alpha   90.00
_cell.angle_beta   90.00
_cell.angle_gamma   90.00
#
_symmetry.space_group_name_H-M   'P 1'
#
loop_
_entity.id
_entity.type
_entity.pdbx_description
1 polymer ?
#
loop_
_entity_poly.entity_id
_entity_poly.type
_entity_poly.pdbx_seq_one_letter_code
_entity_poly.pdbx_strand_id
1 'polypeptide(L)'
;MFSNLSSRRGFAARLASLFAGVGAVSLLSNRTPAAQAPSGVQKLDYDGKTAGNGFITPLVVYNGTIYISGQGAHSHDPSDFPMDVETHTKKVMENVKTLVERGGGTMDSILQLNVYLADIDFYDGVNSVFKTYFPNGGPARTCVAIASLPGKSLVEINCIAAVVKK
;
A
#
# COMPACT_ATOMS: atom_id res chain seq x y z
N MET A 1 -72.72 -19.13 4.56
CA MET A 1 -71.60 -20.03 4.27
C MET A 1 -71.07 -19.65 2.90
N PHE A 2 -70.11 -18.75 2.81
CA PHE A 2 -69.62 -18.18 1.57
C PHE A 2 -68.15 -18.56 1.34
N SER A 3 -67.93 -19.38 0.37
CA SER A 3 -66.64 -19.78 -0.12
C SER A 3 -66.24 -18.83 -1.29
N ASN A 4 -65.33 -17.92 -1.06
CA ASN A 4 -64.73 -17.13 -2.14
C ASN A 4 -63.36 -17.70 -2.47
N LEU A 5 -63.37 -18.58 -3.48
CA LEU A 5 -62.15 -19.02 -4.16
C LEU A 5 -61.74 -17.93 -5.18
N SER A 6 -60.92 -17.01 -4.72
CA SER A 6 -60.24 -16.09 -5.65
C SER A 6 -59.23 -16.89 -6.48
N SER A 7 -59.55 -16.98 -7.77
CA SER A 7 -58.83 -17.75 -8.77
C SER A 7 -57.37 -17.30 -8.94
N ARG A 8 -56.45 -18.22 -8.72
CA ARG A 8 -54.96 -18.02 -8.97
C ARG A 8 -54.66 -17.55 -10.40
N ARG A 9 -55.60 -17.69 -11.34
CA ARG A 9 -55.45 -17.26 -12.71
C ARG A 9 -55.53 -15.73 -12.90
N GLY A 10 -56.25 -15.00 -12.01
CA GLY A 10 -56.34 -13.54 -12.09
C GLY A 10 -55.08 -12.83 -11.57
N PHE A 11 -54.33 -13.46 -10.70
CA PHE A 11 -53.08 -12.87 -10.19
C PHE A 11 -51.91 -13.01 -11.19
N ALA A 12 -51.82 -14.13 -11.87
CA ALA A 12 -50.78 -14.35 -12.87
C ALA A 12 -50.96 -13.43 -14.10
N ALA A 13 -52.24 -13.15 -14.51
CA ALA A 13 -52.51 -12.25 -15.63
C ALA A 13 -52.18 -10.77 -15.32
N ARG A 14 -52.32 -10.36 -14.04
CA ARG A 14 -51.93 -9.00 -13.62
C ARG A 14 -50.45 -8.79 -13.45
N LEU A 15 -49.66 -9.82 -13.15
CA LEU A 15 -48.22 -9.78 -13.12
C LEU A 15 -47.59 -9.74 -14.51
N ALA A 16 -48.22 -10.41 -15.52
CA ALA A 16 -47.71 -10.41 -16.88
C ALA A 16 -47.86 -9.04 -17.55
N SER A 17 -48.89 -8.24 -17.21
CA SER A 17 -49.09 -6.88 -17.76
C SER A 17 -48.14 -5.82 -17.15
N LEU A 18 -47.55 -6.07 -16.01
CA LEU A 18 -46.55 -5.18 -15.40
C LEU A 18 -45.15 -5.34 -16.02
N PHE A 19 -44.87 -6.47 -16.67
CA PHE A 19 -43.58 -6.70 -17.34
C PHE A 19 -43.56 -6.37 -18.83
N ALA A 20 -44.72 -6.14 -19.44
CA ALA A 20 -44.80 -5.78 -20.87
C ALA A 20 -44.47 -4.31 -21.17
N GLY A 21 -44.32 -3.46 -20.15
CA GLY A 21 -44.04 -2.04 -20.29
C GLY A 21 -42.57 -1.61 -19.97
N VAL A 22 -41.74 -2.56 -19.52
CA VAL A 22 -40.30 -2.27 -19.32
C VAL A 22 -39.62 -2.63 -20.66
N GLY A 23 -39.76 -1.71 -21.59
CA GLY A 23 -38.96 -1.72 -22.82
C GLY A 23 -37.48 -1.82 -22.40
N ALA A 24 -36.75 -2.64 -23.11
CA ALA A 24 -35.32 -2.85 -23.08
C ALA A 24 -34.56 -1.82 -22.23
N VAL A 25 -34.50 -2.03 -20.93
CA VAL A 25 -33.44 -1.48 -20.14
C VAL A 25 -32.22 -2.23 -20.67
N SER A 26 -31.54 -1.61 -21.62
CA SER A 26 -30.19 -2.00 -21.99
C SER A 26 -29.44 -2.12 -20.66
N LEU A 27 -28.98 -3.31 -20.37
CA LEU A 27 -27.93 -3.56 -19.38
C LEU A 27 -26.66 -2.86 -19.90
N LEU A 28 -26.73 -1.55 -20.01
CA LEU A 28 -25.55 -0.71 -19.89
C LEU A 28 -25.02 -1.06 -18.52
N SER A 29 -24.08 -2.00 -18.49
CA SER A 29 -23.24 -2.20 -17.34
C SER A 29 -22.75 -0.81 -16.95
N ASN A 30 -23.37 -0.22 -15.92
CA ASN A 30 -22.81 0.87 -15.19
C ASN A 30 -21.50 0.33 -14.59
N ARG A 31 -20.48 0.19 -15.43
CA ARG A 31 -19.11 0.21 -14.97
C ARG A 31 -18.99 1.61 -14.39
N THR A 32 -19.14 1.70 -13.10
CA THR A 32 -18.68 2.87 -12.34
C THR A 32 -17.29 3.15 -12.90
N PRO A 33 -17.03 4.29 -13.55
CA PRO A 33 -15.71 4.58 -14.05
C PRO A 33 -14.79 4.44 -12.82
N ALA A 34 -13.73 3.66 -12.96
CA ALA A 34 -12.74 3.54 -11.90
C ALA A 34 -12.41 4.96 -11.47
N ALA A 35 -12.56 5.24 -10.16
CA ALA A 35 -12.38 6.59 -9.65
C ALA A 35 -11.01 7.08 -10.14
N GLN A 36 -11.01 8.12 -10.97
CA GLN A 36 -9.79 8.68 -11.53
C GLN A 36 -8.96 9.19 -10.36
N ALA A 37 -7.69 8.78 -10.31
CA ALA A 37 -6.80 9.23 -9.24
C ALA A 37 -6.83 10.77 -9.18
N PRO A 38 -6.82 11.39 -7.99
CA PRO A 38 -6.80 12.83 -7.86
C PRO A 38 -5.70 13.43 -8.74
N SER A 39 -5.98 14.56 -9.41
CA SER A 39 -4.99 15.25 -10.24
C SER A 39 -3.74 15.57 -9.41
N GLY A 40 -2.55 15.27 -9.93
CA GLY A 40 -1.28 15.54 -9.27
C GLY A 40 -0.69 14.36 -8.46
N VAL A 41 -1.37 13.23 -8.34
CA VAL A 41 -0.77 12.02 -7.77
C VAL A 41 0.21 11.41 -8.77
N GLN A 42 1.46 11.27 -8.37
CA GLN A 42 2.50 10.59 -9.13
C GLN A 42 2.77 9.23 -8.48
N LYS A 43 2.56 8.17 -9.23
CA LYS A 43 2.90 6.79 -8.85
C LYS A 43 4.16 6.40 -9.57
N LEU A 44 5.20 6.09 -8.82
CA LEU A 44 6.52 5.79 -9.36
C LEU A 44 6.96 4.38 -8.96
N ASP A 45 7.69 3.74 -9.85
CA ASP A 45 8.28 2.42 -9.65
C ASP A 45 9.67 2.54 -8.97
N TYR A 46 10.28 1.40 -8.70
CA TYR A 46 11.62 1.32 -8.08
C TYR A 46 12.71 2.05 -8.84
N ASP A 47 12.57 2.26 -10.14
CA ASP A 47 13.50 3.03 -10.96
C ASP A 47 13.17 4.54 -11.06
N GLY A 48 12.12 4.99 -10.38
CA GLY A 48 11.66 6.38 -10.38
C GLY A 48 10.81 6.77 -11.59
N LYS A 49 10.50 5.81 -12.49
CA LYS A 49 9.59 6.05 -13.61
C LYS A 49 8.14 5.84 -13.19
N THR A 50 7.22 6.27 -14.03
CA THR A 50 5.78 6.04 -13.81
C THR A 50 5.52 4.55 -13.58
N ALA A 51 4.90 4.22 -12.45
CA ALA A 51 4.57 2.85 -12.10
C ALA A 51 3.59 2.24 -13.12
N GLY A 52 3.83 0.98 -13.45
CA GLY A 52 2.95 0.18 -14.29
C GLY A 52 1.66 -0.25 -13.56
N ASN A 53 1.03 -1.32 -14.07
CA ASN A 53 -0.23 -1.86 -13.55
C ASN A 53 -0.04 -2.84 -12.36
N GLY A 54 1.06 -2.75 -11.65
CA GLY A 54 1.28 -3.54 -10.43
C GLY A 54 0.26 -3.23 -9.34
N PHE A 55 -0.08 -4.22 -8.50
CA PHE A 55 -1.02 -4.02 -7.39
C PHE A 55 -0.39 -3.28 -6.20
N ILE A 56 0.93 -3.15 -6.16
CA ILE A 56 1.67 -2.36 -5.18
C ILE A 56 2.47 -1.28 -5.92
N THR A 57 2.43 -0.06 -5.42
CA THR A 57 3.27 1.05 -5.87
C THR A 57 4.31 1.33 -4.80
N PRO A 58 5.61 1.20 -5.08
CA PRO A 58 6.65 1.41 -4.06
C PRO A 58 6.75 2.85 -3.58
N LEU A 59 6.43 3.81 -4.44
CA LEU A 59 6.61 5.24 -4.20
C LEU A 59 5.45 6.05 -4.77
N VAL A 60 4.82 6.87 -3.95
CA VAL A 60 3.79 7.82 -4.35
C VAL A 60 4.20 9.23 -3.93
N VAL A 61 4.12 10.20 -4.84
CA VAL A 61 4.33 11.63 -4.53
C VAL A 61 3.03 12.37 -4.75
N TYR A 62 2.61 13.14 -3.75
CA TYR A 62 1.42 13.98 -3.81
C TYR A 62 1.56 15.22 -2.94
N ASN A 63 1.29 16.39 -3.50
CA ASN A 63 1.32 17.68 -2.79
C ASN A 63 2.62 17.91 -1.99
N GLY A 64 3.78 17.57 -2.57
CA GLY A 64 5.07 17.75 -1.90
C GLY A 64 5.37 16.73 -0.81
N THR A 65 4.55 15.69 -0.66
CA THR A 65 4.75 14.60 0.28
C THR A 65 5.07 13.31 -0.48
N ILE A 66 6.03 12.57 0.04
CA ILE A 66 6.51 11.29 -0.48
C ILE A 66 6.00 10.19 0.45
N TYR A 67 5.36 9.17 -0.11
CA TYR A 67 4.87 7.99 0.61
C TYR A 67 5.63 6.77 0.09
N ILE A 68 6.36 6.09 0.95
CA ILE A 68 7.12 4.88 0.64
C ILE A 68 6.38 3.67 1.22
N SER A 69 6.13 2.68 0.38
CA SER A 69 5.55 1.40 0.81
C SER A 69 6.51 0.63 1.72
N GLY A 70 6.03 -0.42 2.37
CA GLY A 70 6.87 -1.33 3.16
C GLY A 70 8.07 -1.84 2.36
N GLN A 71 9.27 -1.65 2.91
CA GLN A 71 10.53 -2.11 2.34
C GLN A 71 11.12 -3.17 3.26
N GLY A 72 11.20 -4.40 2.76
CA GLY A 72 11.86 -5.51 3.44
C GLY A 72 13.22 -5.84 2.81
N ALA A 73 14.00 -6.65 3.51
CA ALA A 73 15.25 -7.22 3.00
C ALA A 73 14.95 -8.52 2.26
N HIS A 74 14.22 -8.42 1.14
CA HIS A 74 13.89 -9.60 0.34
C HIS A 74 15.08 -9.97 -0.55
N SER A 75 15.46 -11.23 -0.52
CA SER A 75 16.31 -11.87 -1.52
C SER A 75 15.53 -12.99 -2.21
N HIS A 76 15.74 -13.15 -3.51
CA HIS A 76 15.23 -14.31 -4.25
C HIS A 76 15.98 -15.60 -3.86
N ASP A 77 17.20 -15.48 -3.33
CA ASP A 77 17.99 -16.57 -2.79
C ASP A 77 18.25 -16.34 -1.29
N PRO A 78 17.67 -17.15 -0.38
CA PRO A 78 17.91 -17.04 1.04
C PRO A 78 19.37 -17.26 1.45
N SER A 79 20.20 -17.89 0.59
CA SER A 79 21.65 -18.10 0.85
C SER A 79 22.47 -16.81 0.69
N ASP A 80 21.95 -15.83 -0.01
CA ASP A 80 22.64 -14.56 -0.28
C ASP A 80 22.52 -13.54 0.89
N PHE A 81 21.70 -13.86 1.88
CA PHE A 81 21.46 -12.94 2.99
C PHE A 81 21.75 -13.62 4.33
N PRO A 82 22.80 -13.19 5.04
CA PRO A 82 22.97 -13.56 6.44
C PRO A 82 21.70 -13.18 7.21
N MET A 83 21.21 -14.12 8.02
CA MET A 83 20.01 -13.91 8.85
C MET A 83 20.35 -13.15 10.13
N ASP A 84 21.09 -12.03 10.00
CA ASP A 84 21.33 -11.07 11.06
C ASP A 84 20.55 -9.77 10.81
N VAL A 85 20.06 -9.17 11.87
CA VAL A 85 19.15 -8.03 11.79
C VAL A 85 19.87 -6.76 11.31
N GLU A 86 21.14 -6.61 11.58
CA GLU A 86 21.95 -5.46 11.16
C GLU A 86 22.08 -5.42 9.64
N THR A 87 22.37 -6.56 9.00
CA THR A 87 22.44 -6.68 7.54
C THR A 87 21.09 -6.43 6.90
N HIS A 88 20.00 -7.02 7.45
CA HIS A 88 18.65 -6.75 6.98
C HIS A 88 18.28 -5.26 7.10
N THR A 89 18.57 -4.65 8.25
CA THR A 89 18.29 -3.23 8.49
C THR A 89 19.04 -2.33 7.53
N LYS A 90 20.32 -2.60 7.29
CA LYS A 90 21.14 -1.84 6.33
C LYS A 90 20.52 -1.90 4.93
N LYS A 91 20.14 -3.10 4.46
CA LYS A 91 19.51 -3.28 3.15
C LYS A 91 18.19 -2.50 3.05
N VAL A 92 17.35 -2.60 4.07
CA VAL A 92 16.06 -1.89 4.12
C VAL A 92 16.26 -0.38 4.11
N MET A 93 17.21 0.15 4.89
CA MET A 93 17.52 1.59 4.92
C MET A 93 18.05 2.10 3.59
N GLU A 94 18.87 1.32 2.86
CA GLU A 94 19.32 1.68 1.51
C GLU A 94 18.14 1.70 0.51
N ASN A 95 17.19 0.77 0.62
CA ASN A 95 15.98 0.77 -0.20
C ASN A 95 15.15 2.04 0.08
N VAL A 96 14.89 2.35 1.36
CA VAL A 96 14.17 3.56 1.78
C VAL A 96 14.85 4.82 1.26
N LYS A 97 16.17 4.95 1.47
CA LYS A 97 16.97 6.07 0.97
C LYS A 97 16.81 6.26 -0.54
N THR A 98 16.98 5.18 -1.29
CA THR A 98 16.88 5.20 -2.75
C THR A 98 15.50 5.71 -3.21
N LEU A 99 14.42 5.22 -2.59
CA LEU A 99 13.06 5.62 -2.95
C LEU A 99 12.75 7.06 -2.54
N VAL A 100 13.20 7.51 -1.37
CA VAL A 100 13.03 8.90 -0.92
C VAL A 100 13.75 9.86 -1.87
N GLU A 101 15.00 9.55 -2.26
CA GLU A 101 15.77 10.36 -3.21
C GLU A 101 15.11 10.41 -4.60
N ARG A 102 14.55 9.31 -5.08
CA ARG A 102 13.77 9.26 -6.32
C ARG A 102 12.49 10.06 -6.27
N GLY A 103 11.87 10.16 -5.10
CA GLY A 103 10.73 11.03 -4.85
C GLY A 103 11.07 12.51 -4.75
N GLY A 104 12.36 12.88 -4.80
CA GLY A 104 12.84 14.25 -4.66
C GLY A 104 13.06 14.69 -3.21
N GLY A 105 13.17 13.76 -2.27
CA GLY A 105 13.51 13.98 -0.86
C GLY A 105 14.98 13.70 -0.55
N THR A 106 15.30 13.73 0.73
CA THR A 106 16.58 13.32 1.32
C THR A 106 16.32 12.55 2.61
N MET A 107 17.33 11.90 3.16
CA MET A 107 17.18 11.23 4.49
C MET A 107 16.71 12.22 5.56
N ASP A 108 17.23 13.45 5.56
CA ASP A 108 16.84 14.52 6.50
C ASP A 108 15.42 15.05 6.24
N SER A 109 14.82 14.78 5.08
CA SER A 109 13.43 15.15 4.77
C SER A 109 12.41 14.12 5.21
N ILE A 110 12.82 13.00 5.77
CA ILE A 110 11.91 11.98 6.31
C ILE A 110 11.21 12.55 7.56
N LEU A 111 9.89 12.54 7.53
CA LEU A 111 9.03 13.07 8.60
C LEU A 111 8.69 11.97 9.62
N GLN A 112 8.40 10.78 9.11
CA GLN A 112 7.99 9.63 9.92
C GLN A 112 8.49 8.33 9.32
N LEU A 113 8.92 7.42 10.21
CA LEU A 113 9.23 6.03 9.90
C LEU A 113 8.41 5.10 10.79
N ASN A 114 7.89 4.04 10.20
CA ASN A 114 7.35 2.92 10.96
C ASN A 114 8.25 1.70 10.72
N VAL A 115 8.73 1.12 11.79
CA VAL A 115 9.63 -0.03 11.81
C VAL A 115 8.88 -1.22 12.38
N TYR A 116 8.80 -2.29 11.61
CA TYR A 116 8.18 -3.55 11.97
C TYR A 116 9.28 -4.60 12.12
N LEU A 117 9.34 -5.27 13.26
CA LEU A 117 10.34 -6.27 13.59
C LEU A 117 9.69 -7.66 13.60
N ALA A 118 10.41 -8.66 13.12
CA ALA A 118 9.99 -10.05 13.25
C ALA A 118 10.12 -10.55 14.72
N ASP A 119 10.98 -9.91 15.52
CA ASP A 119 11.14 -10.14 16.95
C ASP A 119 11.56 -8.84 17.64
N ILE A 120 11.05 -8.60 18.86
CA ILE A 120 11.42 -7.41 19.65
C ILE A 120 12.88 -7.42 20.08
N ASP A 121 13.48 -8.59 20.21
CA ASP A 121 14.89 -8.76 20.54
C ASP A 121 15.84 -8.16 19.49
N PHE A 122 15.33 -7.88 18.28
CA PHE A 122 16.07 -7.20 17.20
C PHE A 122 16.19 -5.68 17.39
N TYR A 123 15.51 -5.11 18.39
CA TYR A 123 15.42 -3.67 18.58
C TYR A 123 16.77 -2.96 18.66
N ASP A 124 17.72 -3.50 19.43
CA ASP A 124 19.05 -2.90 19.62
C ASP A 124 19.92 -3.01 18.37
N GLY A 125 19.86 -4.14 17.66
CA GLY A 125 20.55 -4.33 16.37
C GLY A 125 20.06 -3.34 15.32
N VAL A 126 18.73 -3.17 15.20
CA VAL A 126 18.15 -2.14 14.31
C VAL A 126 18.61 -0.75 14.69
N ASN A 127 18.61 -0.39 15.99
CA ASN A 127 19.04 0.92 16.44
C ASN A 127 20.51 1.21 16.15
N SER A 128 21.37 0.19 16.23
CA SER A 128 22.80 0.35 15.95
C SER A 128 23.03 0.82 14.51
N VAL A 129 22.29 0.23 13.54
CA VAL A 129 22.34 0.60 12.13
C VAL A 129 21.61 1.93 11.88
N PHE A 130 20.42 2.09 12.47
CA PHE A 130 19.60 3.29 12.26
C PHE A 130 20.34 4.59 12.59
N LYS A 131 21.12 4.61 13.68
CA LYS A 131 21.94 5.76 14.08
C LYS A 131 22.94 6.21 13.01
N THR A 132 23.42 5.32 12.17
CA THR A 132 24.37 5.67 11.10
C THR A 132 23.72 6.47 9.97
N TYR A 133 22.41 6.34 9.78
CA TYR A 133 21.65 7.09 8.78
C TYR A 133 21.14 8.44 9.28
N PHE A 134 21.09 8.65 10.59
CA PHE A 134 20.58 9.87 11.22
C PHE A 134 21.53 10.39 12.31
N PRO A 135 22.75 10.81 11.94
CA PRO A 135 23.75 11.24 12.93
C PRO A 135 23.38 12.52 13.67
N ASN A 136 22.50 13.35 13.07
CA ASN A 136 22.09 14.64 13.64
C ASN A 136 20.70 14.62 14.28
N GLY A 137 20.10 13.42 14.42
CA GLY A 137 18.76 13.22 14.95
C GLY A 137 17.83 12.60 13.91
N GLY A 138 17.05 11.61 14.33
CA GLY A 138 16.13 10.87 13.48
C GLY A 138 14.73 11.50 13.36
N PRO A 139 13.94 11.05 12.40
CA PRO A 139 12.53 11.44 12.24
C PRO A 139 11.65 10.87 13.36
N ALA A 140 10.39 11.29 13.42
CA ALA A 140 9.40 10.61 14.25
C ALA A 140 9.36 9.13 13.90
N ARG A 141 9.45 8.24 14.89
CA ARG A 141 9.52 6.80 14.66
C ARG A 141 8.57 6.02 15.56
N THR A 142 7.86 5.06 14.96
CA THR A 142 7.20 3.96 15.66
C THR A 142 8.00 2.67 15.39
N CYS A 143 8.23 1.85 16.44
CA CYS A 143 8.88 0.56 16.29
C CYS A 143 8.11 -0.49 17.09
N VAL A 144 7.68 -1.55 16.43
CA VAL A 144 6.88 -2.63 17.02
C VAL A 144 7.31 -3.98 16.46
N ALA A 145 7.18 -5.03 17.26
CA ALA A 145 7.26 -6.41 16.77
C ALA A 145 5.88 -6.85 16.27
N ILE A 146 5.86 -7.65 15.23
CA ILE A 146 4.65 -8.19 14.60
C ILE A 146 4.75 -9.70 14.41
N ALA A 147 3.63 -10.36 14.14
CA ALA A 147 3.55 -11.82 14.07
C ALA A 147 4.44 -12.44 12.97
N SER A 148 4.58 -11.77 11.81
CA SER A 148 5.47 -12.23 10.72
C SER A 148 5.66 -11.12 9.69
N LEU A 149 6.76 -11.21 8.93
CA LEU A 149 7.08 -10.36 7.78
C LEU A 149 7.14 -11.19 6.50
N PRO A 150 6.69 -10.64 5.36
CA PRO A 150 6.84 -11.31 4.07
C PRO A 150 8.31 -11.58 3.72
N GLY A 151 8.55 -12.64 2.91
CA GLY A 151 9.87 -12.91 2.33
C GLY A 151 10.97 -13.17 3.35
N LYS A 152 10.64 -13.60 4.58
CA LYS A 152 11.60 -13.87 5.67
C LYS A 152 12.45 -12.66 6.08
N SER A 153 12.01 -11.44 5.77
CA SER A 153 12.69 -10.25 6.27
C SER A 153 12.61 -10.20 7.80
N LEU A 154 13.68 -9.77 8.47
CA LEU A 154 13.71 -9.58 9.92
C LEU A 154 13.21 -8.20 10.32
N VAL A 155 13.21 -7.26 9.37
CA VAL A 155 12.74 -5.88 9.56
C VAL A 155 12.06 -5.39 8.28
N GLU A 156 10.99 -4.62 8.43
CA GLU A 156 10.34 -3.88 7.35
C GLU A 156 10.16 -2.43 7.77
N ILE A 157 10.33 -1.50 6.84
CA ILE A 157 10.20 -0.06 7.10
C ILE A 157 9.38 0.58 5.99
N ASN A 158 8.39 1.38 6.36
CA ASN A 158 7.77 2.36 5.49
C ASN A 158 7.98 3.77 6.04
N CYS A 159 7.87 4.77 5.18
CA CYS A 159 8.08 6.14 5.63
C CYS A 159 7.23 7.17 4.86
N ILE A 160 7.13 8.35 5.48
CA ILE A 160 6.62 9.57 4.87
C ILE A 160 7.76 10.58 4.89
N ALA A 161 8.01 11.23 3.75
CA ALA A 161 9.03 12.25 3.61
C ALA A 161 8.49 13.49 2.88
N ALA A 162 9.19 14.60 2.99
CA ALA A 162 8.91 15.80 2.21
C ALA A 162 9.75 15.85 0.95
N VAL A 163 9.18 16.36 -0.15
CA VAL A 163 9.94 16.77 -1.33
C VAL A 163 10.77 18.00 -0.96
N VAL A 164 12.07 17.93 -1.22
CA VAL A 164 12.97 19.06 -1.02
C VAL A 164 13.07 19.84 -2.32
N LYS A 165 12.66 21.09 -2.32
CA LYS A 165 12.87 21.98 -3.49
C LYS A 165 14.38 22.10 -3.74
N LYS A 166 14.80 21.73 -4.93
CA LYS A 166 16.14 22.02 -5.43
C LYS A 166 16.26 23.50 -5.76
#